data_5753235ce0471a62be35d89d2f4192ef
#
_entry.id   5753235ce0471a62be35d89d2f4192ef
#
_cell.length_a   1.000
_cell.length_b   1.000
_cell.length_c   1.000
_cell.angle_alpha   90.00
_cell.angle_beta   90.00
_cell.angle_gamma   90.00
#
_symmetry.space_group_name_H-M   'P 1'
#
loop_
_entity.id
_entity.type
_entity.pdbx_description
1 polymer ?
#
loop_
_entity_poly.entity_id
_entity_poly.type
_entity_poly.pdbx_seq_one_letter_code
_entity_poly.pdbx_strand_id
1 'polypeptide(L)'
;MYANLLGITFLKSCRPYFLKNIFDTIDIQDFLLVNTLFIMIIVFVYFAINFALENQSFNVTCKNCSNLSLPQYLIMFGFALFTVFSTFKLVEFDLQYNTPAINAVLINTVALLFLFFVGRFTFQEEYTARHIGGFILITLGIILLISDVQYLDMTSFSLPF
;
A
#
# COMPACT_ATOMS: atom_id res chain seq x y z
N MET A 1 11.50 15.70 -10.05
CA MET A 1 10.22 15.17 -9.54
C MET A 1 9.92 13.77 -10.09
N TYR A 2 9.89 13.55 -11.40
CA TYR A 2 9.57 12.25 -12.01
C TYR A 2 10.57 11.12 -11.69
N ALA A 3 11.87 11.42 -11.56
CA ALA A 3 12.90 10.43 -11.21
C ALA A 3 12.66 9.81 -9.82
N ASN A 4 12.26 10.63 -8.83
CA ASN A 4 11.93 10.14 -7.49
C ASN A 4 10.66 9.28 -7.52
N LEU A 5 9.67 9.66 -8.32
CA LEU A 5 8.45 8.87 -8.50
C LEU A 5 8.77 7.49 -9.10
N LEU A 6 9.60 7.45 -10.16
CA LEU A 6 10.03 6.20 -10.77
C LEU A 6 10.78 5.30 -9.78
N GLY A 7 11.70 5.87 -8.99
CA GLY A 7 12.44 5.12 -7.98
C GLY A 7 11.53 4.51 -6.92
N ILE A 8 10.59 5.30 -6.39
CA ILE A 8 9.63 4.83 -5.39
C ILE A 8 8.72 3.74 -5.97
N THR A 9 8.24 3.93 -7.21
CA THR A 9 7.38 2.95 -7.88
C THR A 9 8.11 1.64 -8.14
N PHE A 10 9.38 1.71 -8.57
CA PHE A 10 10.22 0.53 -8.76
C PHE A 10 10.40 -0.25 -7.46
N LEU A 11 10.77 0.42 -6.37
CA LEU A 11 10.92 -0.22 -5.05
C LEU A 11 9.62 -0.87 -4.57
N LYS A 12 8.49 -0.18 -4.77
CA LYS A 12 7.17 -0.75 -4.46
C LYS A 12 6.86 -2.00 -5.27
N SER A 13 7.21 -2.01 -6.56
CA SER A 13 6.94 -3.15 -7.46
C SER A 13 7.81 -4.37 -7.15
N CYS A 14 9.02 -4.17 -6.60
CA CYS A 14 9.89 -5.27 -6.19
C CYS A 14 9.45 -5.93 -4.87
N ARG A 15 8.71 -5.21 -4.01
CA ARG A 15 8.32 -5.68 -2.67
C ARG A 15 7.67 -7.08 -2.66
N PRO A 16 6.66 -7.41 -3.49
CA PRO A 16 5.98 -8.70 -3.42
C PRO A 16 6.92 -9.88 -3.73
N TYR A 17 7.92 -9.67 -4.60
CA TYR A 17 8.89 -10.72 -4.95
C TYR A 17 9.84 -11.03 -3.79
N PHE A 18 10.28 -9.99 -3.06
CA PHE A 18 11.09 -10.19 -1.85
C PHE A 18 10.28 -10.86 -0.74
N LEU A 19 9.02 -10.48 -0.58
CA LEU A 19 8.14 -11.07 0.42
C LEU A 19 7.93 -12.57 0.19
N LYS A 20 7.78 -13.01 -1.06
CA LYS A 20 7.59 -14.41 -1.39
C LYS A 20 8.73 -15.29 -0.84
N ASN A 21 9.97 -14.87 -1.02
CA ASN A 21 11.14 -15.61 -0.51
C ASN A 21 11.19 -15.64 1.03
N ILE A 22 10.70 -14.60 1.70
CA ILE A 22 10.70 -14.52 3.17
C ILE A 22 9.64 -15.46 3.75
N PHE A 23 8.47 -15.53 3.12
CA PHE A 23 7.35 -16.36 3.60
C PHE A 23 7.54 -17.86 3.39
N ASP A 24 8.55 -18.27 2.61
CA ASP A 24 8.98 -19.67 2.59
C ASP A 24 9.63 -20.11 3.93
N THR A 25 10.01 -19.14 4.79
CA THR A 25 10.78 -19.39 6.01
C THR A 25 10.05 -18.99 7.30
N ILE A 26 9.19 -17.97 7.26
CA ILE A 26 8.52 -17.41 8.44
C ILE A 26 7.04 -17.12 8.16
N ASP A 27 6.22 -17.23 9.21
CA ASP A 27 4.80 -16.92 9.14
C ASP A 27 4.54 -15.41 8.99
N ILE A 28 3.34 -15.09 8.48
CA ILE A 28 2.90 -13.69 8.26
C ILE A 28 2.94 -12.89 9.57
N GLN A 29 2.56 -13.49 10.69
CA GLN A 29 2.53 -12.82 11.99
C GLN A 29 3.92 -12.43 12.45
N ASP A 30 4.87 -13.37 12.37
CA ASP A 30 6.27 -13.15 12.74
C ASP A 30 6.91 -12.12 11.83
N PHE A 31 6.66 -12.20 10.51
CA PHE A 31 7.13 -11.20 9.56
C PHE A 31 6.63 -9.80 9.92
N LEU A 32 5.34 -9.63 10.21
CA LEU A 32 4.79 -8.33 10.54
C LEU A 32 5.39 -7.76 11.83
N LEU A 33 5.61 -8.60 12.83
CA LEU A 33 6.26 -8.18 14.08
C LEU A 33 7.69 -7.69 13.82
N VAL A 34 8.51 -8.49 13.15
CA VAL A 34 9.90 -8.14 12.84
C VAL A 34 9.98 -6.91 11.92
N ASN A 35 9.15 -6.85 10.88
CA ASN A 35 9.10 -5.71 9.96
C ASN A 35 8.71 -4.41 10.68
N THR A 36 7.74 -4.47 11.59
CA THR A 36 7.32 -3.30 12.38
C THR A 36 8.43 -2.82 13.30
N LEU A 37 9.17 -3.74 13.94
CA LEU A 37 10.34 -3.39 14.73
C LEU A 37 11.43 -2.70 13.90
N PHE A 38 11.74 -3.21 12.71
CA PHE A 38 12.70 -2.56 11.82
C PHE A 38 12.23 -1.17 11.37
N ILE A 39 10.97 -1.01 11.01
CA ILE A 39 10.41 0.31 10.66
C ILE A 39 10.56 1.27 11.85
N MET A 40 10.24 0.85 13.06
CA MET A 40 10.38 1.66 14.27
C MET A 40 11.83 2.11 14.49
N ILE A 41 12.79 1.20 14.34
CA ILE A 41 14.22 1.50 14.46
C ILE A 41 14.66 2.51 13.41
N ILE A 42 14.28 2.31 12.14
CA ILE A 42 14.63 3.20 11.03
C ILE A 42 14.06 4.60 11.26
N VAL A 43 12.79 4.69 11.65
CA VAL A 43 12.14 5.97 11.96
C VAL A 43 12.86 6.67 13.13
N PHE A 44 13.20 5.92 14.18
CA PHE A 44 13.94 6.47 15.33
C PHE A 44 15.31 7.01 14.92
N VAL A 45 16.08 6.24 14.13
CA VAL A 45 17.39 6.67 13.61
C VAL A 45 17.24 7.90 12.71
N TYR A 46 16.24 7.93 11.82
CA TYR A 46 15.96 9.10 11.00
C TYR A 46 15.71 10.36 11.85
N PHE A 47 14.88 10.25 12.88
CA PHE A 47 14.65 11.37 13.80
C PHE A 47 15.92 11.77 14.57
N ALA A 48 16.72 10.81 15.05
CA ALA A 48 17.95 11.09 15.74
C ALA A 48 18.95 11.84 14.84
N ILE A 49 19.08 11.45 13.59
CA ILE A 49 19.93 12.15 12.61
C ILE A 49 19.43 13.56 12.34
N ASN A 50 18.12 13.75 12.15
CA ASN A 50 17.55 15.07 11.92
C ASN A 50 17.75 16.00 13.14
N PHE A 51 17.61 15.47 14.35
CA PHE A 51 17.93 16.23 15.56
C PHE A 51 19.41 16.66 15.63
N ALA A 52 20.32 15.78 15.17
CA ALA A 52 21.74 16.09 15.18
C ALA A 52 22.15 17.11 14.10
N LEU A 53 21.52 17.06 12.93
CA LEU A 53 21.90 17.89 11.78
C LEU A 53 21.17 19.22 11.70
N GLU A 54 19.88 19.27 12.01
CA GLU A 54 19.05 20.47 11.79
C GLU A 54 18.86 21.36 13.03
N ASN A 55 19.49 21.06 14.15
CA ASN A 55 19.28 21.78 15.41
C ASN A 55 17.80 21.97 15.78
N GLN A 56 16.90 21.16 15.24
CA GLN A 56 15.51 21.15 15.69
C GLN A 56 15.51 20.66 17.14
N SER A 57 15.24 21.55 18.04
CA SER A 57 15.24 21.19 19.44
C SER A 57 14.11 20.22 19.70
N PHE A 58 14.39 19.13 20.41
CA PHE A 58 13.40 18.15 20.88
C PHE A 58 12.15 18.83 21.46
N ASN A 59 12.34 19.97 22.10
CA ASN A 59 11.29 20.80 22.65
C ASN A 59 10.28 21.29 21.61
N VAL A 60 10.70 21.58 20.35
CA VAL A 60 9.78 22.02 19.28
C VAL A 60 8.88 20.85 18.85
N THR A 61 9.44 19.66 18.69
CA THR A 61 8.67 18.47 18.33
C THR A 61 7.70 18.08 19.45
N CYS A 62 8.15 18.07 20.69
CA CYS A 62 7.28 17.82 21.85
C CYS A 62 6.14 18.85 21.95
N LYS A 63 6.45 20.13 21.74
CA LYS A 63 5.45 21.20 21.74
C LYS A 63 4.44 21.02 20.60
N ASN A 64 4.89 20.65 19.41
CA ASN A 64 3.99 20.40 18.30
C ASN A 64 3.08 19.20 18.58
N CYS A 65 3.61 18.12 19.15
CA CYS A 65 2.81 16.98 19.58
C CYS A 65 1.83 17.35 20.70
N SER A 66 2.25 18.11 21.72
CA SER A 66 1.37 18.51 22.81
C SER A 66 0.24 19.47 22.39
N ASN A 67 0.39 20.16 21.27
CA ASN A 67 -0.65 21.05 20.71
C ASN A 67 -1.73 20.30 19.96
N LEU A 68 -1.59 18.99 19.73
CA LEU A 68 -2.62 18.19 19.07
C LEU A 68 -3.83 18.00 20.01
N SER A 69 -5.02 18.18 19.45
CA SER A 69 -6.28 17.92 20.15
C SER A 69 -6.54 16.41 20.28
N LEU A 70 -7.30 16.02 21.30
CA LEU A 70 -7.70 14.60 21.49
C LEU A 70 -8.32 13.98 20.23
N PRO A 71 -9.22 14.63 19.47
CA PRO A 71 -9.73 14.10 18.22
C PRO A 71 -8.63 13.80 17.18
N GLN A 72 -7.59 14.65 17.10
CA GLN A 72 -6.48 14.43 16.17
C GLN A 72 -5.66 13.18 16.55
N TYR A 73 -5.41 12.96 17.85
CA TYR A 73 -4.78 11.73 18.31
C TYR A 73 -5.61 10.48 17.99
N LEU A 74 -6.93 10.55 18.19
CA LEU A 74 -7.83 9.43 17.86
C LEU A 74 -7.84 9.13 16.35
N ILE A 75 -7.82 10.16 15.51
CA ILE A 75 -7.71 9.99 14.07
C ILE A 75 -6.37 9.34 13.69
N MET A 76 -5.26 9.81 14.25
CA MET A 76 -3.93 9.22 14.02
C MET A 76 -3.87 7.76 14.45
N PHE A 77 -4.43 7.43 15.60
CA PHE A 77 -4.53 6.05 16.09
C PHE A 77 -5.39 5.19 15.16
N GLY A 78 -6.53 5.70 14.73
CA GLY A 78 -7.38 5.03 13.74
C GLY A 78 -6.66 4.74 12.42
N PHE A 79 -5.89 5.70 11.90
CA PHE A 79 -5.04 5.49 10.73
C PHE A 79 -3.97 4.42 10.95
N ALA A 80 -3.35 4.40 12.13
CA ALA A 80 -2.35 3.38 12.46
C ALA A 80 -2.97 1.98 12.47
N LEU A 81 -4.13 1.81 13.12
CA LEU A 81 -4.87 0.55 13.12
C LEU A 81 -5.25 0.11 11.70
N PHE A 82 -5.79 1.04 10.91
CA PHE A 82 -6.16 0.77 9.53
C PHE A 82 -4.96 0.35 8.68
N THR A 83 -3.81 1.00 8.87
CA THR A 83 -2.58 0.66 8.16
C THR A 83 -2.09 -0.75 8.49
N VAL A 84 -2.10 -1.12 9.79
CA VAL A 84 -1.71 -2.47 10.22
C VAL A 84 -2.66 -3.51 9.61
N PHE A 85 -3.97 -3.30 9.74
CA PHE A 85 -4.97 -4.23 9.22
C PHE A 85 -4.88 -4.38 7.69
N SER A 86 -4.76 -3.28 6.96
CA SER A 86 -4.66 -3.32 5.49
C SER A 86 -3.34 -3.97 5.04
N THR A 87 -2.23 -3.74 5.75
CA THR A 87 -0.96 -4.41 5.44
C THR A 87 -1.08 -5.92 5.63
N PHE A 88 -1.72 -6.36 6.73
CA PHE A 88 -1.95 -7.77 6.98
C PHE A 88 -2.75 -8.43 5.85
N LYS A 89 -3.87 -7.82 5.48
CA LYS A 89 -4.73 -8.33 4.39
C LYS A 89 -4.06 -8.29 3.03
N LEU A 90 -3.25 -7.28 2.76
CA LEU A 90 -2.49 -7.17 1.52
C LEU A 90 -1.47 -8.31 1.39
N VAL A 91 -0.75 -8.60 2.46
CA VAL A 91 0.23 -9.70 2.49
C VAL A 91 -0.46 -11.05 2.33
N GLU A 92 -1.57 -11.28 3.04
CA GLU A 92 -2.39 -12.48 2.88
C GLU A 92 -2.86 -12.66 1.43
N PHE A 93 -3.33 -11.57 0.80
CA PHE A 93 -3.75 -11.58 -0.60
C PHE A 93 -2.59 -11.89 -1.56
N ASP A 94 -1.42 -11.31 -1.36
CA ASP A 94 -0.23 -11.56 -2.18
C ASP A 94 0.26 -13.02 -2.08
N LEU A 95 0.02 -13.68 -0.94
CA LEU A 95 0.36 -15.10 -0.77
C LEU A 95 -0.66 -16.05 -1.39
N GLN A 96 -1.94 -15.70 -1.38
CA GLN A 96 -2.99 -16.54 -1.94
C GLN A 96 -2.96 -16.59 -3.46
N TYR A 97 -2.54 -15.52 -4.10
CA TYR A 97 -2.52 -15.40 -5.56
C TYR A 97 -1.07 -15.46 -6.09
N ASN A 98 -0.82 -16.41 -6.98
CA ASN A 98 0.54 -16.78 -7.43
C ASN A 98 1.24 -15.74 -8.33
N THR A 99 0.57 -14.68 -8.74
CA THR A 99 1.12 -13.67 -9.65
C THR A 99 1.18 -12.29 -9.00
N PRO A 100 2.31 -11.95 -8.33
CA PRO A 100 2.45 -10.66 -7.63
C PRO A 100 2.23 -9.44 -8.54
N ALA A 101 2.57 -9.55 -9.82
CA ALA A 101 2.37 -8.47 -10.78
C ALA A 101 0.88 -8.19 -11.01
N ILE A 102 0.06 -9.24 -11.19
CA ILE A 102 -1.38 -9.10 -11.37
C ILE A 102 -2.04 -8.54 -10.12
N ASN A 103 -1.66 -9.04 -8.94
CA ASN A 103 -2.14 -8.52 -7.66
C ASN A 103 -1.86 -7.04 -7.49
N ALA A 104 -0.63 -6.60 -7.80
CA ALA A 104 -0.25 -5.19 -7.71
C ALA A 104 -1.08 -4.32 -8.66
N VAL A 105 -1.34 -4.78 -9.88
CA VAL A 105 -2.19 -4.06 -10.84
C VAL A 105 -3.63 -3.98 -10.32
N LEU A 106 -4.19 -5.09 -9.86
CA LEU A 106 -5.57 -5.15 -9.34
C LEU A 106 -5.76 -4.19 -8.16
N ILE A 107 -4.89 -4.30 -7.14
CA ILE A 107 -4.98 -3.48 -5.92
C ILE A 107 -4.86 -1.99 -6.26
N ASN A 108 -3.85 -1.61 -7.05
CA ASN A 108 -3.63 -0.20 -7.39
C ASN A 108 -4.79 0.37 -8.21
N THR A 109 -5.39 -0.44 -9.08
CA THR A 109 -6.46 0.06 -9.94
C THR A 109 -7.78 0.13 -9.20
N VAL A 110 -8.09 -0.85 -8.35
CA VAL A 110 -9.26 -0.75 -7.46
C VAL A 110 -9.12 0.45 -6.54
N ALA A 111 -7.92 0.70 -5.99
CA ALA A 111 -7.66 1.88 -5.17
C ALA A 111 -7.90 3.20 -5.95
N LEU A 112 -7.47 3.27 -7.21
CA LEU A 112 -7.72 4.43 -8.08
C LEU A 112 -9.23 4.66 -8.32
N LEU A 113 -9.99 3.59 -8.54
CA LEU A 113 -11.45 3.70 -8.69
C LEU A 113 -12.11 4.23 -7.42
N PHE A 114 -11.73 3.69 -6.26
CA PHE A 114 -12.23 4.22 -4.98
C PHE A 114 -11.86 5.68 -4.76
N LEU A 115 -10.61 6.09 -5.07
CA LEU A 115 -10.19 7.48 -4.97
C LEU A 115 -11.02 8.39 -5.89
N PHE A 116 -11.33 7.94 -7.10
CA PHE A 116 -12.20 8.68 -8.00
C PHE A 116 -13.60 8.89 -7.41
N PHE A 117 -14.21 7.83 -6.86
CA PHE A 117 -15.53 7.95 -6.21
C PHE A 117 -15.49 8.86 -4.99
N VAL A 118 -14.49 8.70 -4.12
CA VAL A 118 -14.34 9.56 -2.93
C VAL A 118 -14.09 11.01 -3.32
N GLY A 119 -13.20 11.26 -4.30
CA GLY A 119 -12.95 12.60 -4.83
C GLY A 119 -14.21 13.25 -5.36
N ARG A 120 -15.01 12.53 -6.15
CA ARG A 120 -16.24 13.08 -6.74
C ARG A 120 -17.33 13.33 -5.71
N PHE A 121 -17.59 12.36 -4.81
CA PHE A 121 -18.76 12.43 -3.91
C PHE A 121 -18.45 13.12 -2.59
N THR A 122 -17.25 12.98 -2.05
CA THR A 122 -16.88 13.55 -0.75
C THR A 122 -16.24 14.93 -0.88
N PHE A 123 -15.29 15.04 -1.84
CA PHE A 123 -14.52 16.27 -2.04
C PHE A 123 -15.04 17.14 -3.18
N GLN A 124 -16.11 16.71 -3.89
CA GLN A 124 -16.73 17.43 -5.00
C GLN A 124 -15.74 17.86 -6.09
N GLU A 125 -14.71 17.03 -6.32
CA GLU A 125 -13.72 17.28 -7.38
C GLU A 125 -14.38 17.25 -8.76
N GLU A 126 -13.98 18.18 -9.63
CA GLU A 126 -14.46 18.24 -10.99
C GLU A 126 -13.57 17.42 -11.92
N TYR A 127 -14.15 16.40 -12.54
CA TYR A 127 -13.47 15.56 -13.51
C TYR A 127 -13.91 15.91 -14.93
N THR A 128 -12.94 16.10 -15.81
CA THR A 128 -13.19 16.33 -17.23
C THR A 128 -13.61 15.02 -17.91
N ALA A 129 -14.27 15.11 -19.06
CA ALA A 129 -14.64 13.95 -19.87
C ALA A 129 -13.44 13.03 -20.19
N ARG A 130 -12.24 13.61 -20.32
CA ARG A 130 -10.99 12.84 -20.53
C ARG A 130 -10.62 11.98 -19.32
N HIS A 131 -10.78 12.50 -18.11
CA HIS A 131 -10.54 11.74 -16.89
C HIS A 131 -11.53 10.57 -16.78
N ILE A 132 -12.82 10.82 -17.03
CA ILE A 132 -13.85 9.78 -17.00
C ILE A 132 -13.56 8.70 -18.07
N GLY A 133 -13.19 9.08 -19.28
CA GLY A 133 -12.77 8.14 -20.33
C GLY A 133 -11.56 7.30 -19.91
N GLY A 134 -10.56 7.90 -19.26
CA GLY A 134 -9.41 7.20 -18.70
C GLY A 134 -9.81 6.15 -17.67
N PHE A 135 -10.72 6.48 -16.74
CA PHE A 135 -11.23 5.53 -15.73
C PHE A 135 -12.00 4.35 -16.35
N ILE A 136 -12.80 4.61 -17.38
CA ILE A 136 -13.51 3.54 -18.13
C ILE A 136 -12.51 2.58 -18.76
N LEU A 137 -11.46 3.11 -19.43
CA LEU A 137 -10.43 2.27 -20.05
C LEU A 137 -9.67 1.42 -19.03
N ILE A 138 -9.32 2.01 -17.88
CA ILE A 138 -8.69 1.30 -16.78
C ILE A 138 -9.59 0.16 -16.28
N THR A 139 -10.88 0.44 -16.08
CA THR A 139 -11.85 -0.57 -15.61
C THR A 139 -11.99 -1.72 -16.60
N LEU A 140 -12.08 -1.42 -17.90
CA LEU A 140 -12.13 -2.45 -18.94
C LEU A 140 -10.84 -3.28 -18.98
N GLY A 141 -9.68 -2.65 -18.82
CA GLY A 141 -8.39 -3.35 -18.73
C GLY A 141 -8.33 -4.34 -17.57
N ILE A 142 -8.88 -3.99 -16.40
CA ILE A 142 -8.96 -4.90 -15.25
C ILE A 142 -9.88 -6.09 -15.56
N ILE A 143 -11.05 -5.85 -16.12
CA ILE A 143 -12.00 -6.92 -16.43
C ILE A 143 -11.35 -7.95 -17.37
N LEU A 144 -10.61 -7.48 -18.37
CA LEU A 144 -9.85 -8.37 -19.26
C LEU A 144 -8.78 -9.17 -18.51
N LEU A 145 -8.08 -8.53 -17.61
CA LEU A 145 -6.99 -9.15 -16.83
C LEU A 145 -7.51 -10.21 -15.85
N ILE A 146 -8.68 -9.97 -15.22
CA ILE A 146 -9.34 -10.94 -14.33
C ILE A 146 -9.90 -12.11 -15.13
N SER A 147 -10.46 -11.86 -16.31
CA SER A 147 -11.03 -12.92 -17.15
C SER A 147 -9.97 -13.96 -17.55
N ASP A 148 -8.76 -13.55 -17.85
CA ASP A 148 -7.65 -14.46 -18.17
C ASP A 148 -7.22 -15.33 -16.99
N VAL A 149 -7.24 -14.78 -15.77
CA VAL A 149 -6.87 -15.53 -14.55
C VAL A 149 -7.88 -16.66 -14.28
N GLN A 150 -9.16 -16.44 -14.50
CA GLN A 150 -10.18 -17.48 -14.31
C GLN A 150 -10.04 -18.61 -15.34
N TYR A 151 -9.61 -18.31 -16.57
CA TYR A 151 -9.36 -19.34 -17.58
C TYR A 151 -8.18 -20.26 -17.21
N LEU A 152 -7.13 -19.73 -16.64
CA LEU A 152 -5.96 -20.49 -16.21
C LEU A 152 -6.27 -21.46 -15.05
N ASP A 153 -7.10 -21.07 -14.11
CA ASP A 153 -7.53 -21.94 -13.01
C ASP A 153 -8.43 -23.10 -13.49
N MET A 154 -9.29 -22.88 -14.46
CA MET A 154 -10.16 -23.93 -14.98
C MET A 154 -9.40 -24.95 -15.84
N THR A 155 -8.32 -24.58 -16.49
CA THR A 155 -7.49 -25.50 -17.28
C THR A 155 -6.51 -26.34 -16.46
N SER A 156 -6.11 -25.86 -15.28
CA SER A 156 -5.25 -26.61 -14.34
C SER A 156 -6.01 -27.71 -13.57
N PHE A 157 -7.35 -27.67 -13.56
CA PHE A 157 -8.16 -28.67 -12.85
C PHE A 157 -8.51 -29.92 -13.70
N SER A 158 -8.07 -30.00 -14.95
CA SER A 158 -8.47 -31.07 -15.88
C SER A 158 -7.36 -32.07 -16.23
N LEU A 159 -6.36 -32.27 -15.36
CA LEU A 159 -5.40 -33.37 -15.52
C LEU A 159 -5.45 -34.33 -14.33
N PRO A 160 -6.26 -35.42 -14.41
CA PRO A 160 -6.07 -36.56 -13.54
C PRO A 160 -4.99 -37.45 -14.14
N PHE A 161 -3.82 -37.49 -13.50
CA PHE A 161 -2.93 -38.65 -13.54
C PHE A 161 -2.51 -39.01 -12.15
#